data_0070b6580ec094d5a2c3f7f07229867b
#
_entry.id   0070b6580ec094d5a2c3f7f07229867b
#
_cell.length_a   1.000
_cell.length_b   1.000
_cell.length_c   1.000
_cell.angle_alpha   90.00
_cell.angle_beta   90.00
_cell.angle_gamma   90.00
#
_symmetry.space_group_name_H-M   'P 1'
#
loop_
_entity.id
_entity.type
_entity.pdbx_description
1 polymer ?
#
loop_
_entity_poly.entity_id
_entity_poly.type
_entity_poly.pdbx_seq_one_letter_code
_entity_poly.pdbx_strand_id
1 'polypeptide(L)' 'MITYKFITQDKSQDIEAMSLKKAMISFNTKAGDAKEVVVEWKSKKNNISFYKYKLPYKTRKERKGRL' A
#
# COMPACT_ATOMS: atom_id res chain seq x y z
N MET A 1 -8.08 12.90 -4.41
CA MET A 1 -7.11 11.83 -4.21
C MET A 1 -6.57 11.85 -2.80
N ILE A 2 -6.12 10.72 -2.32
CA ILE A 2 -5.57 10.61 -0.99
C ILE A 2 -4.09 10.28 -1.10
N THR A 3 -3.30 10.91 -0.24
CA THR A 3 -1.87 10.61 -0.20
C THR A 3 -1.65 9.49 0.81
N TYR A 4 -1.08 8.40 0.33
CA TYR A 4 -0.76 7.26 1.18
C TYR A 4 0.75 7.24 1.40
N LYS A 5 1.15 7.17 2.66
CA LYS A 5 2.55 7.11 3.01
C LYS A 5 2.94 5.66 3.26
N PHE A 6 3.88 5.18 2.47
CA PHE A 6 4.35 3.79 2.58
C PHE A 6 5.70 3.77 3.28
N ILE A 7 5.75 3.09 4.40
CA ILE A 7 6.95 3.03 5.22
C ILE A 7 7.46 1.61 5.25
N THR A 8 8.68 1.42 4.78
CA THR A 8 9.35 0.14 4.86
C THR A 8 10.52 0.28 5.82
N GLN A 9 11.26 -0.80 5.98
CA GLN A 9 12.39 -0.81 6.88
C GLN A 9 13.41 0.29 6.60
N ASP A 10 13.66 0.56 5.34
CA ASP A 10 14.71 1.48 4.93
C ASP A 10 14.25 2.79 4.34
N LYS A 11 13.00 2.92 4.01
CA LYS A 11 12.54 4.12 3.32
C LYS A 11 11.07 4.38 3.53
N SER A 12 10.67 5.59 3.22
CA SER A 12 9.27 5.94 3.19
C SER A 12 8.99 6.65 1.88
N GLN A 13 7.78 6.53 1.41
CA GLN A 13 7.41 7.06 0.10
C GLN A 13 5.94 7.43 0.11
N ASP A 14 5.61 8.56 -0.51
CA ASP A 14 4.22 8.99 -0.61
C ASP A 14 3.69 8.66 -2.00
N ILE A 15 2.50 8.11 -2.05
CA ILE A 15 1.84 7.81 -3.32
C ILE A 15 0.42 8.32 -3.25
N GLU A 16 0.04 9.11 -4.24
CA GLU A 16 -1.34 9.58 -4.35
C GLU A 16 -2.13 8.59 -5.17
N ALA A 17 -3.31 8.24 -4.69
CA ALA A 17 -4.17 7.32 -5.40
C ALA A 17 -5.60 7.54 -4.98
N MET A 18 -6.52 7.01 -5.77
CA MET A 18 -7.94 7.15 -5.48
C MET A 18 -8.40 6.19 -4.40
N SER A 19 -7.68 5.13 -4.19
CA SER A 19 -8.04 4.16 -3.17
C SER A 19 -6.78 3.47 -2.64
N LEU A 20 -6.91 2.86 -1.49
CA LEU A 20 -5.80 2.13 -0.88
C LEU A 20 -5.34 0.99 -1.79
N LYS A 21 -6.28 0.29 -2.40
CA LYS A 21 -5.94 -0.82 -3.28
C LYS A 21 -5.06 -0.36 -4.43
N LYS A 22 -5.43 0.76 -5.04
CA LYS A 22 -4.63 1.28 -6.14
C LYS A 22 -3.26 1.75 -5.68
N ALA A 23 -3.21 2.34 -4.51
CA ALA A 23 -1.93 2.76 -3.94
C ALA A 23 -1.03 1.56 -3.69
N MET A 24 -1.59 0.48 -3.15
CA MET A 24 -0.82 -0.72 -2.88
C MET A 24 -0.28 -1.34 -4.16
N ILE A 25 -1.08 -1.36 -5.20
CA ILE A 25 -0.64 -1.90 -6.49
C ILE A 25 0.51 -1.08 -7.05
N SER A 26 0.40 0.24 -6.97
CA SER A 26 1.48 1.11 -7.42
C SER A 26 2.75 0.90 -6.61
N PHE A 27 2.59 0.81 -5.31
CA PHE A 27 3.76 0.63 -4.46
C PHE A 27 4.41 -0.73 -4.68
N ASN A 28 3.61 -1.73 -4.97
CA ASN A 28 4.11 -3.08 -5.16
C ASN A 28 5.19 -3.15 -6.24
N THR A 29 5.06 -2.33 -7.27
CA THR A 29 6.06 -2.32 -8.34
C THR A 29 7.34 -1.61 -7.91
N LYS A 30 7.29 -0.86 -6.83
CA LYS A 30 8.44 -0.10 -6.34
C LYS A 30 9.03 -0.66 -5.06
N ALA A 31 8.46 -1.73 -4.56
CA ALA A 31 8.85 -2.24 -3.26
C ALA A 31 10.22 -2.89 -3.23
N GLY A 32 10.67 -3.38 -4.35
CA GLY A 32 11.96 -4.05 -4.38
C GLY A 32 11.96 -5.29 -3.52
N ASP A 33 12.89 -5.37 -2.61
CA ASP A 33 13.03 -6.53 -1.74
C ASP A 33 12.30 -6.42 -0.43
N ALA A 34 11.51 -5.38 -0.25
CA ALA A 34 10.80 -5.19 1.00
C ALA A 34 9.83 -6.34 1.23
N LYS A 35 9.74 -6.79 2.46
CA LYS A 35 8.86 -7.91 2.82
C LYS A 35 7.58 -7.44 3.47
N GLU A 36 7.59 -6.26 4.04
CA GLU A 36 6.43 -5.69 4.71
C GLU A 36 6.42 -4.20 4.50
N VAL A 37 5.23 -3.63 4.57
CA VAL A 37 5.07 -2.19 4.46
C VAL A 37 3.97 -1.76 5.41
N VAL A 38 4.16 -0.60 6.04
CA VAL A 38 3.11 0.06 6.79
C VAL A 38 2.63 1.22 5.94
N VAL A 39 1.33 1.28 5.69
CA VAL A 39 0.76 2.36 4.93
C VAL A 39 -0.10 3.22 5.86
N GLU A 40 0.11 4.52 5.79
CA GLU A 40 -0.65 5.49 6.58
C GLU A 40 -1.35 6.46 5.65
N TRP A 41 -2.52 6.89 6.03
CA TRP A 41 -3.20 7.93 5.27
C TRP A 41 -4.17 8.66 6.19
N LYS A 42 -4.55 9.86 5.78
CA LYS A 42 -5.45 10.69 6.54
C LYS A 42 -6.81 10.67 5.87
N SER A 43 -7.82 10.31 6.62
CA SER A 43 -9.18 10.27 6.10
C SER A 43 -9.77 11.67 6.00
N LYS A 44 -10.95 11.76 5.40
CA LYS A 44 -11.63 13.04 5.23
C LYS A 44 -11.91 13.72 6.56
N LYS A 45 -12.03 12.97 7.61
CA LYS A 45 -12.33 13.53 8.93
C LYS A 45 -11.09 13.81 9.75
N ASN A 46 -9.95 13.86 9.09
CA ASN A 46 -8.66 14.10 9.73
C ASN A 46 -8.23 12.99 10.67
N ASN A 47 -8.81 11.83 10.52
CA ASN A 47 -8.37 10.67 11.28
C ASN A 47 -7.26 9.97 10.53
N ILE A 48 -6.22 9.58 11.23
CA ILE A 48 -5.12 8.87 10.62
C ILE A 48 -5.39 7.38 10.72
N SER A 49 -5.34 6.71 9.59
CA SER A 49 -5.49 5.26 9.53
C SER A 49 -4.20 4.64 9.06
N PHE A 50 -3.94 3.42 9.48
CA PHE A 50 -2.75 2.73 9.00
C PHE A 50 -3.00 1.23 9.00
N TYR A 51 -2.27 0.55 8.10
CA TYR A 51 -2.31 -0.89 8.00
C TYR A 51 -0.93 -1.41 7.70
N LYS A 52 -0.68 -2.62 8.14
CA LYS A 52 0.56 -3.31 7.83
C LYS A 52 0.25 -4.43 6.84
N TYR A 53 0.96 -4.44 5.73
CA TYR A 53 0.77 -5.44 4.70
C TYR A 53 2.05 -6.22 4.47
N LYS A 54 1.88 -7.48 4.10
CA LYS A 54 3.02 -8.28 3.66
C LYS A 54 3.20 -8.13 2.16
N LEU A 55 4.42 -8.10 1.73
CA LEU A 55 4.74 -7.95 0.32
C LEU A 55 5.26 -9.28 -0.22
N PRO A 56 5.03 -9.54 -1.49
CA PRO A 56 4.34 -8.69 -2.45
C PRO A 56 2.85 -8.67 -2.20
N TYR A 57 2.25 -7.52 -2.47
CA TYR A 57 0.81 -7.37 -2.35
C TYR A 57 0.12 -8.05 -3.52
N LYS A 58 -0.84 -8.90 -3.23
CA LYS A 58 -1.58 -9.60 -4.27
C LYS A 58 -3.04 -9.20 -4.26
N THR A 59 -3.56 -8.91 -5.43
CA THR A 59 -4.97 -8.57 -5.54
C THR A 59 -5.80 -9.84 -5.45
N ARG A 60 -7.08 -9.66 -5.21
CA ARG A 60 -7.99 -10.79 -5.16
C ARG A 60 -7.92 -11.60 -6.46
N LYS A 61 -7.82 -10.90 -7.57
CA LYS A 61 -7.77 -11.56 -8.86
C LYS A 61 -6.57 -12.49 -8.96
N GLU A 62 -5.44 -12.06 -8.49
CA GLU A 62 -4.25 -12.88 -8.55
C GLU A 62 -4.37 -14.10 -7.64
N ARG A 63 -5.00 -13.92 -6.49
CA ARG A 63 -5.14 -15.05 -5.59
C ARG A 63 -6.02 -16.12 -6.14
N LYS A 64 -7.01 -15.72 -6.95
CA LYS A 64 -7.88 -16.70 -7.49
C LYS A 64 -7.30 -17.41 -8.63
N GLY A 65 -6.25 -16.96 -9.10
CA GLY A 65 -5.76 -17.48 -10.32
C GLY A 65 -5.81 -18.92 -10.47
N ARG A 66 -6.25 -19.62 -9.70
CA ARG A 66 -6.39 -20.80 -9.85
C ARG A 66 -7.53 -21.25 -10.18
N LEU A 67 -7.98 -21.40 -10.35
CA LEU A 67 -9.11 -21.93 -10.47
C LEU A 67 -9.28 -22.46 -11.40
#